data_7211cbf6fccabcdac7196d24f6f9460e
#
_entry.id   7211cbf6fccabcdac7196d24f6f9460e
#
_cell.length_a   1.000
_cell.length_b   1.000
_cell.length_c   1.000
_cell.angle_alpha   90.00
_cell.angle_beta   90.00
_cell.angle_gamma   90.00
#
_symmetry.space_group_name_H-M   'P 1'
#
loop_
_entity.id
_entity.type
_entity.pdbx_description
1 polymer ?
#
loop_
_entity_poly.entity_id
_entity_poly.type
_entity_poly.pdbx_seq_one_letter_code
_entity_poly.pdbx_strand_id
1 'polypeptide(L)'
;MPTNSRKVRGRRTEHVVAAYFQQYWEAARAVNSGASGSDVLGTPFDIEVKARAKFDPLSFIKQLKNRDESKLGFAVMRCNGQGENVEDYVFIARLGDIMPLLEDKVPTDEIARCKGCGSWTIVSRVCEVCKVMSNNR
;
A
#
# COMPACT_ATOMS: atom_id res chain seq x y z
N MET A 1 -4.63 -22.55 -21.34
CA MET A 1 -5.51 -21.49 -20.81
C MET A 1 -4.76 -20.68 -19.74
N PRO A 2 -4.42 -19.43 -20.01
CA PRO A 2 -3.62 -18.63 -19.06
C PRO A 2 -4.41 -18.03 -17.89
N THR A 3 -5.69 -18.34 -17.76
CA THR A 3 -6.58 -17.65 -16.83
C THR A 3 -6.41 -18.01 -15.36
N ASN A 4 -6.00 -19.23 -15.02
CA ASN A 4 -5.86 -19.65 -13.63
C ASN A 4 -4.60 -19.07 -12.93
N SER A 5 -3.46 -19.05 -13.63
CA SER A 5 -2.22 -18.57 -13.03
C SER A 5 -2.23 -17.06 -12.74
N ARG A 6 -2.88 -16.26 -13.58
CA ARG A 6 -3.02 -14.80 -13.36
C ARG A 6 -3.95 -14.49 -12.18
N LYS A 7 -5.08 -15.20 -12.07
CA LYS A 7 -5.99 -15.03 -10.93
C LYS A 7 -5.34 -15.46 -9.62
N VAL A 8 -4.64 -16.58 -9.62
CA VAL A 8 -3.93 -17.09 -8.43
C VAL A 8 -2.84 -16.08 -7.99
N ARG A 9 -2.06 -15.53 -8.93
CA ARG A 9 -1.06 -14.52 -8.62
C ARG A 9 -1.67 -13.23 -8.07
N GLY A 10 -2.78 -12.78 -8.64
CA GLY A 10 -3.51 -11.61 -8.16
C GLY A 10 -3.96 -11.79 -6.71
N ARG A 11 -4.66 -12.87 -6.41
CA ARG A 11 -5.11 -13.19 -5.04
C ARG A 11 -3.96 -13.32 -4.05
N ARG A 12 -2.89 -13.99 -4.45
CA ARG A 12 -1.71 -14.12 -3.60
C ARG A 12 -1.10 -12.76 -3.28
N THR A 13 -1.01 -11.88 -4.25
CA THR A 13 -0.52 -10.51 -4.05
C THR A 13 -1.44 -9.73 -3.11
N GLU A 14 -2.76 -9.83 -3.25
CA GLU A 14 -3.72 -9.20 -2.34
C GLU A 14 -3.50 -9.66 -0.89
N HIS A 15 -3.32 -10.96 -0.66
CA HIS A 15 -3.08 -11.51 0.68
C HIS A 15 -1.74 -11.05 1.26
N VAL A 16 -0.68 -11.01 0.46
CA VAL A 16 0.66 -10.54 0.89
C VAL A 16 0.61 -9.06 1.26
N VAL A 17 -0.08 -8.24 0.46
CA VAL A 17 -0.27 -6.81 0.75
C VAL A 17 -1.10 -6.61 2.02
N ALA A 18 -2.21 -7.33 2.17
CA ALA A 18 -3.05 -7.24 3.37
C ALA A 18 -2.27 -7.62 4.64
N ALA A 19 -1.46 -8.66 4.59
CA ALA A 19 -0.60 -9.06 5.71
C ALA A 19 0.44 -7.99 6.08
N TYR A 20 0.98 -7.29 5.09
CA TYR A 20 1.86 -6.15 5.31
C TYR A 20 1.13 -4.99 6.01
N PHE A 21 -0.06 -4.62 5.54
CA PHE A 21 -0.87 -3.58 6.17
C PHE A 21 -1.32 -3.95 7.59
N GLN A 22 -1.48 -5.23 7.90
CA GLN A 22 -1.86 -5.71 9.22
C GLN A 22 -0.84 -5.35 10.32
N GLN A 23 0.42 -5.11 9.96
CA GLN A 23 1.44 -4.62 10.88
C GLN A 23 1.14 -3.21 11.41
N TYR A 24 0.39 -2.41 10.66
CA TYR A 24 0.02 -1.02 10.98
C TYR A 24 -1.45 -0.87 11.37
N TRP A 25 -2.32 -1.67 10.79
CA TRP A 25 -3.76 -1.72 11.08
C TRP A 25 -4.15 -3.17 11.34
N GLU A 26 -4.35 -3.52 12.59
CA GLU A 26 -4.60 -4.89 13.05
C GLU A 26 -5.77 -5.57 12.32
N ALA A 27 -6.81 -4.80 11.98
CA ALA A 27 -7.99 -5.31 11.28
C ALA A 27 -7.80 -5.48 9.77
N ALA A 28 -6.62 -5.14 9.20
CA ALA A 28 -6.38 -5.25 7.76
C ALA A 28 -6.48 -6.70 7.30
N ARG A 29 -7.23 -6.92 6.24
CA ARG A 29 -7.44 -8.24 5.65
C ARG A 29 -7.77 -8.15 4.17
N ALA A 30 -7.40 -9.18 3.41
CA ALA A 30 -7.80 -9.32 2.02
C ALA A 30 -9.31 -9.60 1.91
N VAL A 31 -9.92 -9.09 0.85
CA VAL A 31 -11.33 -9.32 0.52
C VAL A 31 -11.51 -10.72 -0.08
N ASN A 32 -12.67 -11.33 0.16
CA ASN A 32 -13.05 -12.56 -0.54
C ASN A 32 -13.21 -12.31 -2.04
N SER A 33 -12.81 -13.27 -2.83
CA SER A 33 -12.81 -13.18 -4.29
C SER A 33 -14.19 -12.85 -4.86
N GLY A 34 -14.23 -11.92 -5.82
CA GLY A 34 -15.46 -11.50 -6.50
C GLY A 34 -16.19 -10.33 -5.84
N ALA A 35 -15.74 -9.85 -4.68
CA ALA A 35 -16.29 -8.63 -4.08
C ALA A 35 -15.85 -7.38 -4.86
N SER A 36 -16.76 -6.44 -5.05
CA SER A 36 -16.44 -5.11 -5.56
C SER A 36 -15.91 -4.22 -4.43
N GLY A 37 -15.12 -3.22 -4.76
CA GLY A 37 -14.59 -2.24 -3.80
C GLY A 37 -13.11 -2.46 -3.49
N SER A 38 -12.71 -2.07 -2.28
CA SER A 38 -11.31 -2.15 -1.83
C SER A 38 -10.81 -3.60 -1.76
N ASP A 39 -9.59 -3.84 -2.20
CA ASP A 39 -8.95 -5.17 -2.10
C ASP A 39 -8.43 -5.48 -0.70
N VAL A 40 -8.23 -4.46 0.13
CA VAL A 40 -7.84 -4.60 1.53
C VAL A 40 -8.85 -3.88 2.41
N LEU A 41 -9.51 -4.60 3.29
CA LEU A 41 -10.44 -4.07 4.28
C LEU A 41 -9.76 -3.85 5.64
N GLY A 42 -10.41 -3.13 6.54
CA GLY A 42 -9.92 -2.93 7.91
C GLY A 42 -8.86 -1.83 8.03
N THR A 43 -8.74 -0.97 7.03
CA THR A 43 -7.92 0.24 7.05
C THR A 43 -8.78 1.46 6.75
N PRO A 44 -8.33 2.69 7.04
CA PRO A 44 -9.07 3.90 6.69
C PRO A 44 -9.01 4.26 5.19
N PHE A 45 -8.40 3.41 4.37
CA PHE A 45 -8.13 3.68 2.95
C PHE A 45 -8.96 2.81 2.02
N ASP A 46 -9.12 3.27 0.79
CA ASP A 46 -9.58 2.48 -0.33
C ASP A 46 -8.36 1.99 -1.13
N ILE A 47 -8.04 0.71 -1.03
CA ILE A 47 -6.80 0.14 -1.55
C ILE A 47 -7.10 -0.78 -2.74
N GLU A 48 -6.47 -0.49 -3.85
CA GLU A 48 -6.46 -1.34 -5.05
C GLU A 48 -5.11 -2.05 -5.17
N VAL A 49 -5.11 -3.35 -5.32
CA VAL A 49 -3.89 -4.16 -5.48
C VAL A 49 -3.76 -4.62 -6.92
N LYS A 50 -2.62 -4.37 -7.52
CA LYS A 50 -2.31 -4.77 -8.90
C LYS A 50 -1.07 -5.66 -8.93
N ALA A 51 -1.18 -6.76 -9.69
CA ALA A 51 -0.06 -7.67 -9.98
C ALA A 51 0.01 -7.87 -11.50
N ARG A 52 0.56 -6.89 -12.20
CA ARG A 52 0.52 -6.84 -13.67
C ARG A 52 1.88 -6.57 -14.29
N ALA A 53 2.06 -7.10 -15.50
CA ALA A 53 3.19 -6.75 -16.34
C ALA A 53 3.06 -5.33 -16.92
N LYS A 54 1.83 -4.89 -17.22
CA LYS A 54 1.56 -3.54 -17.76
C LYS A 54 1.39 -2.53 -16.65
N PHE A 55 2.16 -1.45 -16.72
CA PHE A 55 2.07 -0.31 -15.84
C PHE A 55 1.13 0.74 -16.44
N ASP A 56 -0.04 0.91 -15.84
CA ASP A 56 -1.08 1.85 -16.29
C ASP A 56 -1.68 2.61 -15.10
N PRO A 57 -0.90 3.57 -14.52
CA PRO A 57 -1.30 4.24 -13.29
C PRO A 57 -2.55 5.11 -13.44
N LEU A 58 -2.79 5.71 -14.62
CA LEU A 58 -3.96 6.55 -14.83
C LEU A 58 -5.27 5.74 -14.77
N SER A 59 -5.29 4.52 -15.30
CA SER A 59 -6.47 3.66 -15.21
C SER A 59 -6.75 3.25 -13.76
N PHE A 60 -5.72 3.01 -12.96
CA PHE A 60 -5.86 2.68 -11.53
C PHE A 60 -6.46 3.86 -10.75
N ILE A 61 -5.99 5.06 -11.00
CA ILE A 61 -6.51 6.28 -10.38
C ILE A 61 -7.99 6.53 -10.77
N LYS A 62 -8.36 6.31 -12.03
CA LYS A 62 -9.77 6.42 -12.48
C LYS A 62 -10.67 5.40 -11.77
N GLN A 63 -10.22 4.17 -11.65
CA GLN A 63 -10.96 3.12 -10.95
C GLN A 63 -11.24 3.49 -9.49
N LEU A 64 -10.24 4.00 -8.79
CA LEU A 64 -10.36 4.45 -7.41
C LEU A 64 -11.31 5.63 -7.26
N LYS A 65 -11.19 6.64 -8.12
CA LYS A 65 -12.03 7.84 -8.09
C LYS A 65 -13.52 7.53 -8.27
N ASN A 66 -13.85 6.53 -9.08
CA ASN A 66 -15.23 6.16 -9.35
C ASN A 66 -15.85 5.24 -8.27
N ARG A 67 -15.10 4.86 -7.26
CA ARG A 67 -15.50 3.85 -6.30
C ARG A 67 -16.00 4.41 -4.96
N ASP A 68 -15.17 5.14 -4.26
CA ASP A 68 -15.51 5.72 -2.95
C ASP A 68 -14.76 7.04 -2.72
N GLU A 69 -15.48 8.15 -2.80
CA GLU A 69 -14.91 9.49 -2.59
C GLU A 69 -14.71 9.84 -1.11
N SER A 70 -15.28 9.06 -0.19
CA SER A 70 -15.18 9.32 1.26
C SER A 70 -13.86 8.85 1.87
N LYS A 71 -13.09 8.04 1.14
CA LYS A 71 -11.81 7.48 1.58
C LYS A 71 -10.67 7.88 0.67
N LEU A 72 -9.49 8.04 1.25
CA LEU A 72 -8.27 8.17 0.47
C LEU A 72 -8.00 6.86 -0.29
N GLY A 73 -8.06 6.94 -1.61
CA GLY A 73 -7.79 5.81 -2.49
C GLY A 73 -6.36 5.81 -3.01
N PHE A 74 -5.74 4.64 -3.03
CA PHE A 74 -4.45 4.42 -3.68
C PHE A 74 -4.31 3.00 -4.20
N ALA A 75 -3.41 2.79 -5.14
CA ALA A 75 -3.06 1.48 -5.64
C ALA A 75 -1.70 1.03 -5.11
N VAL A 76 -1.57 -0.26 -4.82
CA VAL A 76 -0.31 -0.92 -4.53
C VAL A 76 -0.02 -1.90 -5.67
N MET A 77 1.07 -1.70 -6.38
CA MET A 77 1.39 -2.49 -7.56
C MET A 77 2.67 -3.31 -7.38
N ARG A 78 2.53 -4.62 -7.50
CA ARG A 78 3.63 -5.53 -7.75
C ARG A 78 3.97 -5.48 -9.23
N CYS A 79 5.11 -4.92 -9.58
CA CYS A 79 5.59 -4.84 -10.95
C CYS A 79 6.17 -6.18 -11.40
N ASN A 80 6.30 -6.34 -12.72
CA ASN A 80 6.93 -7.52 -13.29
C ASN A 80 8.39 -7.63 -12.79
N GLY A 81 8.79 -8.83 -12.35
CA GLY A 81 10.12 -9.08 -11.80
C GLY A 81 10.25 -8.85 -10.28
N GLN A 82 9.26 -8.25 -9.62
CA GLN A 82 9.27 -8.11 -8.15
C GLN A 82 8.85 -9.41 -7.46
N GLY A 83 9.48 -9.70 -6.33
CA GLY A 83 9.12 -10.82 -5.44
C GLY A 83 7.93 -10.50 -4.53
N GLU A 84 7.91 -11.05 -3.33
CA GLU A 84 6.83 -10.89 -2.35
C GLU A 84 7.19 -9.92 -1.20
N ASN A 85 8.29 -9.19 -1.32
CA ASN A 85 8.60 -8.13 -0.37
C ASN A 85 7.76 -6.89 -0.71
N VAL A 86 6.69 -6.68 0.05
CA VAL A 86 5.71 -5.60 -0.18
C VAL A 86 6.35 -4.21 -0.06
N GLU A 87 7.41 -4.05 0.71
CA GLU A 87 8.12 -2.78 0.84
C GLU A 87 8.71 -2.28 -0.48
N ASP A 88 8.95 -3.19 -1.44
CA ASP A 88 9.47 -2.85 -2.76
C ASP A 88 8.36 -2.53 -3.77
N TYR A 89 7.09 -2.75 -3.44
CA TYR A 89 5.98 -2.48 -4.34
C TYR A 89 5.77 -0.98 -4.56
N VAL A 90 5.17 -0.64 -5.69
CA VAL A 90 4.96 0.75 -6.09
C VAL A 90 3.65 1.25 -5.51
N PHE A 91 3.70 2.37 -4.81
CA PHE A 91 2.54 3.11 -4.31
C PHE A 91 2.11 4.14 -5.36
N ILE A 92 0.83 4.12 -5.74
CA ILE A 92 0.26 5.00 -6.77
C ILE A 92 -0.94 5.74 -6.19
N ALA A 93 -0.82 7.06 -6.11
CA ALA A 93 -1.91 7.92 -5.66
C ALA A 93 -1.90 9.24 -6.43
N ARG A 94 -2.99 10.00 -6.37
CA ARG A 94 -2.99 11.37 -6.88
C ARG A 94 -2.12 12.25 -5.99
N LEU A 95 -1.26 13.01 -6.62
CA LEU A 95 -0.36 13.93 -5.88
C LEU A 95 -1.14 14.90 -4.99
N GLY A 96 -2.27 15.44 -5.50
CA GLY A 96 -3.11 16.36 -4.75
C GLY A 96 -3.79 15.76 -3.52
N ASP A 97 -3.95 14.43 -3.46
CA ASP A 97 -4.49 13.73 -2.29
C ASP A 97 -3.41 13.50 -1.21
N ILE A 98 -2.17 13.34 -1.64
CA ILE A 98 -1.05 13.01 -0.74
C ILE A 98 -0.35 14.26 -0.19
N MET A 99 -0.22 15.31 -1.00
CA MET A 99 0.52 16.52 -0.59
C MET A 99 0.04 17.16 0.71
N PRO A 100 -1.29 17.33 0.96
CA PRO A 100 -1.74 17.87 2.25
C PRO A 100 -1.36 17.02 3.44
N LEU A 101 -1.33 15.70 3.27
CA LEU A 101 -0.94 14.76 4.33
C LEU A 101 0.57 14.83 4.60
N LEU A 102 1.38 14.96 3.58
CA LEU A 102 2.82 15.11 3.71
C LEU A 102 3.18 16.44 4.35
N GLU A 103 2.53 17.53 3.91
CA GLU A 103 2.74 18.87 4.49
C GLU A 103 2.42 18.91 5.99
N ASP A 104 1.30 18.29 6.39
CA ASP A 104 0.86 18.26 7.79
C ASP A 104 1.78 17.42 8.69
N LYS A 105 2.38 16.36 8.16
CA LYS A 105 3.14 15.37 8.94
C LYS A 105 4.66 15.52 8.82
N VAL A 106 5.14 16.18 7.79
CA VAL A 106 6.56 16.20 7.43
C VAL A 106 7.06 17.62 7.25
N PRO A 107 7.61 18.26 8.30
CA PRO A 107 8.38 19.49 8.16
C PRO A 107 9.60 19.25 7.25
N THR A 108 9.87 20.18 6.36
CA THR A 108 10.79 20.02 5.21
C THR A 108 12.25 19.72 5.55
N ASP A 109 12.68 19.98 6.76
CA ASP A 109 14.07 19.86 7.20
C ASP A 109 14.33 18.69 8.16
N GLU A 110 13.30 17.89 8.44
CA GLU A 110 13.36 16.87 9.50
C GLU A 110 13.24 15.42 9.00
N ILE A 111 13.41 15.17 7.71
CA ILE A 111 13.39 13.81 7.16
C ILE A 111 14.81 13.28 7.05
N ALA A 112 15.06 12.12 7.63
CA ALA A 112 16.35 11.44 7.55
C ALA A 112 16.17 9.92 7.53
N ARG A 113 17.23 9.21 7.23
CA ARG A 113 17.28 7.77 7.39
C ARG A 113 17.36 7.40 8.87
N CYS A 114 16.53 6.48 9.30
CA CYS A 114 16.63 5.92 10.64
C CYS A 114 17.98 5.18 10.80
N LYS A 115 18.73 5.50 11.82
CA LYS A 115 20.03 4.85 12.11
C LYS A 115 19.88 3.37 12.50
N GLY A 116 18.70 2.97 13.01
CA GLY A 116 18.43 1.60 13.42
C GLY A 116 18.04 0.68 12.26
N CYS A 117 17.15 1.12 11.35
CA CYS A 117 16.61 0.27 10.30
C CYS A 117 16.80 0.81 8.87
N GLY A 118 17.32 2.03 8.70
CA GLY A 118 17.53 2.66 7.39
C GLY A 118 16.27 3.22 6.72
N SER A 119 15.10 3.09 7.32
CA SER A 119 13.87 3.64 6.78
C SER A 119 13.84 5.16 6.88
N TRP A 120 13.11 5.82 5.98
CA TRP A 120 12.84 7.24 6.08
C TRP A 120 11.97 7.53 7.31
N THR A 121 12.34 8.52 8.09
CA THR A 121 11.62 8.90 9.31
C THR A 121 11.73 10.40 9.56
N ILE A 122 10.83 10.91 10.39
CA ILE A 122 10.91 12.27 10.93
C ILE A 122 11.92 12.24 12.10
N VAL A 123 12.94 13.07 12.05
CA VAL A 123 14.07 13.08 13.00
C VAL A 123 13.62 13.23 14.45
N SER A 124 12.59 14.03 14.71
CA SER A 124 12.06 14.30 16.05
C SER A 124 11.13 13.22 16.61
N ARG A 125 10.86 12.14 15.84
CA ARG A 125 9.93 11.09 16.22
C ARG A 125 10.61 9.74 16.30
N VAL A 126 10.02 8.83 17.11
CA VAL A 126 10.37 7.42 17.09
C VAL A 126 10.05 6.85 15.69
N CYS A 127 11.01 6.16 15.12
CA CYS A 127 10.82 5.52 13.81
C CYS A 127 9.70 4.48 13.88
N GLU A 128 8.63 4.68 13.12
CA GLU A 128 7.45 3.81 13.12
C GLU A 128 7.80 2.39 12.63
N VAL A 129 8.74 2.25 11.69
CA VAL A 129 9.19 0.93 11.22
C VAL A 129 9.88 0.15 12.34
N CYS A 130 10.79 0.78 13.09
CA CYS A 130 11.43 0.14 14.25
C CYS A 130 10.42 -0.25 15.32
N LYS A 131 9.42 0.59 15.56
CA LYS A 131 8.34 0.35 16.52
C LYS A 131 7.51 -0.88 16.12
N VAL A 132 7.11 -0.98 14.84
CA VAL A 132 6.37 -2.12 14.31
C VAL A 132 7.20 -3.41 14.39
N MET A 133 8.47 -3.35 14.01
CA MET A 133 9.39 -4.52 14.10
C MET A 133 9.60 -4.98 15.54
N SER A 134 9.64 -4.06 16.51
CA SER A 134 9.77 -4.40 17.93
C SER A 134 8.54 -5.11 18.49
N ASN A 135 7.34 -4.74 18.02
CA ASN A 135 6.08 -5.35 18.47
C ASN A 135 5.85 -6.76 17.89
N ASN A 136 6.56 -7.12 16.83
CA ASN A 136 6.45 -8.42 16.15
C ASN A 136 7.52 -9.44 16.58
N ARG A 137 8.27 -9.14 17.62
CA ARG A 137 9.27 -10.05 18.20
C ARG A 137 8.73 -10.84 19.37
#